data_2ded3f2811b675bf07581a22c34b4a81
#
_entry.id   2ded3f2811b675bf07581a22c34b4a81
#
_cell.length_a   1.000
_cell.length_b   1.000
_cell.length_c   1.000
_cell.angle_alpha   90.00
_cell.angle_beta   90.00
_cell.angle_gamma   90.00
#
_symmetry.space_group_name_H-M   'P 1'
#
loop_
_entity.id
_entity.type
_entity.pdbx_description
1 polymer ?
#
loop_
_entity_poly.entity_id
_entity_poly.type
_entity_poly.pdbx_seq_one_letter_code
_entity_poly.pdbx_strand_id
1 'polypeptide(L)'
;MMKPIQDHLKDNLDILFVGFNPSIRSSQTGHHFANPNNRFWKLLFEAGITPRKLTPEEDYTLLDLGCGLTNIVARPTKSAEEITKEEYQEGKEILISKIKKYKPRIVCFVGKGVYQEYSGKRKISWGCQETSVIPGIMDFVAPSSSGLVRIKFEEMIAIYMELAVLSRSAKK
;
A
#
# COMPACT_ATOMS: atom_id res chain seq x y z
N MET A 1 -15.26 12.23 -16.34
CA MET A 1 -14.56 10.93 -16.25
C MET A 1 -13.50 10.99 -15.16
N MET A 2 -13.54 10.06 -14.25
CA MET A 2 -12.57 10.02 -13.13
C MET A 2 -11.22 9.53 -13.61
N LYS A 3 -10.17 10.27 -13.25
CA LYS A 3 -8.80 9.93 -13.64
C LYS A 3 -8.12 9.10 -12.57
N PRO A 4 -7.26 8.13 -12.97
CA PRO A 4 -6.38 7.48 -12.01
C PRO A 4 -5.46 8.52 -11.37
N ILE A 5 -4.97 8.20 -10.17
CA ILE A 5 -3.97 9.04 -9.52
C ILE A 5 -2.57 8.57 -9.89
N GLN A 6 -1.62 9.49 -9.83
CA GLN A 6 -0.24 9.19 -10.18
C GLN A 6 0.41 8.29 -9.12
N ASP A 7 1.13 7.26 -9.58
CA ASP A 7 1.99 6.49 -8.70
C ASP A 7 3.16 7.34 -8.23
N HIS A 8 3.66 7.04 -7.04
CA HIS A 8 4.92 7.62 -6.54
C HIS A 8 5.95 6.50 -6.45
N LEU A 9 6.80 6.42 -7.46
CA LEU A 9 7.76 5.33 -7.64
C LEU A 9 9.15 5.87 -7.93
N LYS A 10 10.16 5.20 -7.42
CA LYS A 10 11.57 5.36 -7.80
C LYS A 10 12.32 4.08 -7.50
N ASP A 11 13.55 3.97 -8.02
CA ASP A 11 14.37 2.77 -7.84
C ASP A 11 14.76 2.55 -6.38
N ASN A 12 14.78 1.29 -6.00
CA ASN A 12 15.30 0.83 -4.69
C ASN A 12 14.62 1.44 -3.47
N LEU A 13 13.29 1.58 -3.54
CA LEU A 13 12.51 2.00 -2.37
C LEU A 13 12.67 1.01 -1.21
N ASP A 14 12.63 1.51 0.01
CA ASP A 14 12.58 0.66 1.20
C ASP A 14 11.24 -0.04 1.29
N ILE A 15 10.15 0.71 1.08
CA ILE A 15 8.78 0.21 1.14
C ILE A 15 7.99 0.75 -0.05
N LEU A 16 7.29 -0.15 -0.75
CA LEU A 16 6.26 0.25 -1.72
C LEU A 16 4.90 -0.14 -1.12
N PHE A 17 4.06 0.84 -0.84
CA PHE A 17 2.70 0.60 -0.37
C PHE A 17 1.75 0.37 -1.54
N VAL A 18 0.93 -0.68 -1.44
CA VAL A 18 -0.02 -1.06 -2.49
C VAL A 18 -1.44 -1.09 -1.91
N GLY A 19 -2.30 -0.24 -2.43
CA GLY A 19 -3.74 -0.26 -2.13
C GLY A 19 -4.54 -0.96 -3.21
N PHE A 20 -5.87 -1.07 -3.02
CA PHE A 20 -6.77 -1.64 -4.03
C PHE A 20 -6.84 -0.75 -5.28
N ASN A 21 -7.36 0.44 -5.10
CA ASN A 21 -7.54 1.44 -6.15
C ASN A 21 -7.84 2.78 -5.50
N PRO A 22 -7.75 3.88 -6.26
CA PRO A 22 -8.10 5.19 -5.72
C PRO A 22 -9.58 5.25 -5.32
N SER A 23 -9.87 5.89 -4.19
CA SER A 23 -11.24 6.28 -3.87
C SER A 23 -11.67 7.42 -4.79
N ILE A 24 -12.96 7.71 -4.81
CA ILE A 24 -13.49 8.86 -5.56
C ILE A 24 -12.81 10.15 -5.07
N ARG A 25 -12.66 10.30 -3.76
CA ARG A 25 -12.01 11.48 -3.16
C ARG A 25 -10.55 11.59 -3.59
N SER A 26 -9.81 10.48 -3.60
CA SER A 26 -8.42 10.47 -4.07
C SER A 26 -8.32 10.87 -5.53
N SER A 27 -9.22 10.37 -6.38
CA SER A 27 -9.28 10.75 -7.79
C SER A 27 -9.54 12.25 -7.96
N GLN A 28 -10.49 12.80 -7.18
CA GLN A 28 -10.84 14.21 -7.26
C GLN A 28 -9.70 15.13 -6.83
N THR A 29 -8.95 14.74 -5.82
CA THR A 29 -7.84 15.55 -5.28
C THR A 29 -6.50 15.26 -5.94
N GLY A 30 -6.37 14.11 -6.60
CA GLY A 30 -5.10 13.68 -7.19
C GLY A 30 -4.09 13.12 -6.19
N HIS A 31 -4.53 12.77 -4.97
CA HIS A 31 -3.64 12.32 -3.90
C HIS A 31 -4.08 11.00 -3.30
N HIS A 32 -3.10 10.18 -2.89
CA HIS A 32 -3.35 8.87 -2.28
C HIS A 32 -3.96 8.99 -0.89
N PHE A 33 -4.88 8.07 -0.57
CA PHE A 33 -5.52 7.98 0.76
C PHE A 33 -6.08 9.32 1.22
N ALA A 34 -6.79 10.01 0.31
CA ALA A 34 -7.27 11.37 0.53
C ALA A 34 -8.58 11.46 1.31
N ASN A 35 -9.31 10.35 1.50
CA ASN A 35 -10.54 10.37 2.28
C ASN A 35 -10.21 10.77 3.73
N PRO A 36 -10.91 11.78 4.31
CA PRO A 36 -10.63 12.22 5.68
C PRO A 36 -10.75 11.13 6.74
N ASN A 37 -11.54 10.09 6.48
CA ASN A 37 -11.71 8.96 7.41
C ASN A 37 -10.64 7.89 7.24
N ASN A 38 -9.77 8.00 6.25
CA ASN A 38 -8.69 7.06 6.04
C ASN A 38 -7.57 7.32 7.03
N ARG A 39 -7.09 6.27 7.69
CA ARG A 39 -6.10 6.38 8.77
C ARG A 39 -4.66 6.16 8.31
N PHE A 40 -4.43 6.05 7.00
CA PHE A 40 -3.11 5.72 6.46
C PHE A 40 -2.01 6.68 6.96
N TRP A 41 -2.22 7.97 6.81
CA TRP A 41 -1.22 8.98 7.17
C TRP A 41 -0.95 9.00 8.68
N LYS A 42 -2.00 8.82 9.48
CA LYS A 42 -1.87 8.72 10.94
C LYS A 42 -1.12 7.45 11.34
N LEU A 43 -1.42 6.32 10.68
CA LEU A 43 -0.74 5.04 10.94
C LEU A 43 0.76 5.15 10.65
N LEU A 44 1.15 5.75 9.54
CA LEU A 44 2.57 5.92 9.21
C LEU A 44 3.30 6.75 10.25
N PHE A 45 2.66 7.81 10.76
CA PHE A 45 3.25 8.65 11.79
C PHE A 45 3.34 7.91 13.13
N GLU A 46 2.24 7.32 13.58
CA GLU A 46 2.21 6.61 14.87
C GLU A 46 3.16 5.41 14.89
N ALA A 47 3.38 4.77 13.77
CA ALA A 47 4.31 3.65 13.64
C ALA A 47 5.78 4.09 13.49
N GLY A 48 6.04 5.38 13.35
CA GLY A 48 7.41 5.89 13.22
C GLY A 48 7.99 5.81 11.81
N ILE A 49 7.15 5.59 10.79
CA ILE A 49 7.61 5.53 9.40
C ILE A 49 7.85 6.94 8.88
N THR A 50 7.00 7.90 9.24
CA THR A 50 7.19 9.30 8.90
C THR A 50 7.49 10.11 10.15
N PRO A 51 8.33 11.18 10.05
CA PRO A 51 8.72 11.97 11.23
C PRO A 51 7.61 12.88 11.75
N ARG A 52 6.60 13.14 10.92
CA ARG A 52 5.41 13.89 11.30
C ARG A 52 4.21 13.34 10.54
N LYS A 53 3.01 13.68 10.96
CA LYS A 53 1.79 13.26 10.26
C LYS A 53 1.68 14.08 8.98
N LEU A 54 1.84 13.40 7.84
CA LEU A 54 1.68 14.02 6.53
C LEU A 54 0.20 14.17 6.18
N THR A 55 -0.09 15.09 5.29
CA THR A 55 -1.42 15.22 4.66
C THR A 55 -1.40 14.51 3.32
N PRO A 56 -2.58 14.15 2.77
CA PRO A 56 -2.62 13.54 1.43
C PRO A 56 -1.92 14.40 0.36
N GLU A 57 -2.00 15.72 0.47
CA GLU A 57 -1.37 16.65 -0.48
C GLU A 57 0.16 16.54 -0.47
N GLU A 58 0.73 15.97 0.60
CA GLU A 58 2.16 15.76 0.75
C GLU A 58 2.59 14.34 0.36
N ASP A 59 1.70 13.56 -0.26
CA ASP A 59 1.96 12.14 -0.56
C ASP A 59 3.26 11.90 -1.34
N TYR A 60 3.61 12.80 -2.25
CA TYR A 60 4.84 12.71 -3.03
C TYR A 60 6.11 12.77 -2.16
N THR A 61 6.05 13.38 -0.98
CA THR A 61 7.21 13.51 -0.10
C THR A 61 7.66 12.17 0.50
N LEU A 62 6.80 11.15 0.47
CA LEU A 62 7.18 9.81 0.91
C LEU A 62 8.39 9.26 0.14
N LEU A 63 8.56 9.66 -1.12
CA LEU A 63 9.70 9.23 -1.92
C LEU A 63 11.03 9.61 -1.27
N ASP A 64 11.09 10.78 -0.65
CA ASP A 64 12.29 11.25 0.06
C ASP A 64 12.58 10.41 1.31
N LEU A 65 11.58 9.71 1.82
CA LEU A 65 11.71 8.82 2.98
C LEU A 65 11.92 7.36 2.57
N GLY A 66 12.11 7.11 1.28
CA GLY A 66 12.28 5.76 0.77
C GLY A 66 10.99 4.96 0.61
N CYS A 67 9.85 5.63 0.60
CA CYS A 67 8.53 4.99 0.48
C CYS A 67 7.83 5.41 -0.80
N GLY A 68 7.16 4.47 -1.43
CA GLY A 68 6.37 4.73 -2.64
C GLY A 68 4.93 4.32 -2.46
N LEU A 69 4.10 4.71 -3.41
CA LEU A 69 2.65 4.49 -3.39
C LEU A 69 2.17 4.04 -4.77
N THR A 70 1.38 2.97 -4.79
CA THR A 70 0.69 2.52 -6.00
C THR A 70 -0.60 1.78 -5.60
N ASN A 71 -1.39 1.39 -6.58
CA ASN A 71 -2.58 0.58 -6.39
C ASN A 71 -2.54 -0.61 -7.36
N ILE A 72 -3.19 -1.72 -7.01
CA ILE A 72 -3.27 -2.87 -7.90
C ILE A 72 -4.18 -2.58 -9.09
N VAL A 73 -5.21 -1.73 -8.91
CA VAL A 73 -6.12 -1.30 -9.98
C VAL A 73 -6.08 0.23 -10.06
N ALA A 74 -5.94 0.76 -11.27
CA ALA A 74 -5.83 2.20 -11.46
C ALA A 74 -7.18 2.92 -11.48
N ARG A 75 -8.27 2.24 -11.87
CA ARG A 75 -9.59 2.86 -12.01
C ARG A 75 -10.19 3.22 -10.65
N PRO A 76 -10.55 4.49 -10.43
CA PRO A 76 -11.23 4.89 -9.19
C PRO A 76 -12.63 4.30 -9.10
N THR A 77 -13.02 3.85 -7.90
CA THR A 77 -14.37 3.36 -7.62
C THR A 77 -14.81 3.82 -6.24
N LYS A 78 -16.11 3.75 -5.98
CA LYS A 78 -16.68 4.07 -4.68
C LYS A 78 -16.35 2.99 -3.65
N SER A 79 -16.34 1.72 -4.08
CA SER A 79 -15.97 0.60 -3.22
C SER A 79 -15.17 -0.43 -4.01
N ALA A 80 -14.38 -1.25 -3.30
CA ALA A 80 -13.57 -2.30 -3.92
C ALA A 80 -14.42 -3.37 -4.61
N GLU A 81 -15.67 -3.55 -4.20
CA GLU A 81 -16.61 -4.51 -4.80
C GLU A 81 -16.93 -4.22 -6.26
N GLU A 82 -16.74 -2.97 -6.69
CA GLU A 82 -16.98 -2.57 -8.08
C GLU A 82 -15.85 -2.99 -9.02
N ILE A 83 -14.73 -3.47 -8.49
CA ILE A 83 -13.59 -3.90 -9.29
C ILE A 83 -13.84 -5.32 -9.82
N THR A 84 -13.66 -5.52 -11.13
CA THR A 84 -13.89 -6.83 -11.77
C THR A 84 -12.68 -7.74 -11.62
N LYS A 85 -12.89 -9.05 -11.81
CA LYS A 85 -11.80 -10.03 -11.79
C LYS A 85 -10.77 -9.75 -12.89
N GLU A 86 -11.24 -9.33 -14.05
CA GLU A 86 -10.38 -8.98 -15.18
C GLU A 86 -9.48 -7.80 -14.85
N GLU A 87 -10.03 -6.80 -14.16
CA GLU A 87 -9.25 -5.65 -13.71
C GLU A 87 -8.16 -6.06 -12.71
N TYR A 88 -8.47 -6.97 -11.79
CA TYR A 88 -7.46 -7.49 -10.85
C TYR A 88 -6.38 -8.27 -11.57
N GLN A 89 -6.75 -9.11 -12.54
CA GLN A 89 -5.79 -9.92 -13.29
C GLN A 89 -4.82 -9.03 -14.07
N GLU A 90 -5.34 -8.05 -14.77
CA GLU A 90 -4.54 -7.08 -15.51
C GLU A 90 -3.69 -6.23 -14.56
N GLY A 91 -4.29 -5.75 -13.48
CA GLY A 91 -3.59 -4.94 -12.47
C GLY A 91 -2.46 -5.70 -11.79
N LYS A 92 -2.67 -6.98 -11.51
CA LYS A 92 -1.62 -7.85 -10.94
C LYS A 92 -0.40 -7.91 -11.86
N GLU A 93 -0.61 -8.11 -13.16
CA GLU A 93 0.48 -8.19 -14.13
C GLU A 93 1.24 -6.86 -14.22
N ILE A 94 0.51 -5.74 -14.23
CA ILE A 94 1.08 -4.41 -14.25
C ILE A 94 1.90 -4.17 -12.97
N LEU A 95 1.35 -4.55 -11.81
CA LEU A 95 2.02 -4.40 -10.52
C LEU A 95 3.32 -5.21 -10.46
N ILE A 96 3.29 -6.46 -10.92
CA ILE A 96 4.49 -7.31 -10.98
C ILE A 96 5.57 -6.64 -11.83
N SER A 97 5.20 -6.08 -12.97
CA SER A 97 6.14 -5.35 -13.84
C SER A 97 6.76 -4.15 -13.14
N LYS A 98 5.96 -3.38 -12.39
CA LYS A 98 6.45 -2.23 -11.61
C LYS A 98 7.42 -2.68 -10.52
N ILE A 99 7.09 -3.73 -9.79
CA ILE A 99 7.94 -4.24 -8.72
C ILE A 99 9.27 -4.73 -9.27
N LYS A 100 9.26 -5.46 -10.38
CA LYS A 100 10.47 -5.94 -11.04
C LYS A 100 11.34 -4.80 -11.56
N LYS A 101 10.72 -3.73 -12.05
CA LYS A 101 11.44 -2.57 -12.59
C LYS A 101 12.08 -1.74 -11.49
N TYR A 102 11.34 -1.42 -10.44
CA TYR A 102 11.79 -0.50 -9.38
C TYR A 102 12.50 -1.18 -8.22
N LYS A 103 12.31 -2.49 -8.05
CA LYS A 103 12.99 -3.32 -7.04
C LYS A 103 12.91 -2.76 -5.61
N PRO A 104 11.69 -2.50 -5.09
CA PRO A 104 11.57 -2.15 -3.68
C PRO A 104 12.00 -3.34 -2.84
N ARG A 105 12.52 -3.09 -1.64
CA ARG A 105 12.92 -4.18 -0.75
C ARG A 105 11.72 -4.85 -0.11
N ILE A 106 10.73 -4.04 0.28
CA ILE A 106 9.48 -4.51 0.89
C ILE A 106 8.31 -3.97 0.09
N VAL A 107 7.37 -4.84 -0.25
CA VAL A 107 6.07 -4.42 -0.81
C VAL A 107 5.04 -4.63 0.30
N CYS A 108 4.43 -3.55 0.75
CA CYS A 108 3.42 -3.56 1.80
C CYS A 108 2.02 -3.46 1.20
N PHE A 109 1.27 -4.54 1.30
CA PHE A 109 -0.11 -4.59 0.81
C PHE A 109 -1.04 -4.09 1.92
N VAL A 110 -1.77 -3.03 1.63
CA VAL A 110 -2.68 -2.38 2.59
C VAL A 110 -4.03 -3.08 2.53
N GLY A 111 -4.14 -4.16 3.27
CA GLY A 111 -5.31 -5.04 3.36
C GLY A 111 -5.05 -6.44 2.85
N LYS A 112 -5.64 -7.44 3.52
CA LYS A 112 -5.53 -8.85 3.09
C LYS A 112 -6.14 -9.08 1.72
N GLY A 113 -7.23 -8.36 1.40
CA GLY A 113 -7.91 -8.51 0.11
C GLY A 113 -7.02 -8.14 -1.07
N VAL A 114 -6.22 -7.08 -0.93
CA VAL A 114 -5.25 -6.69 -1.96
C VAL A 114 -4.24 -7.82 -2.18
N TYR A 115 -3.72 -8.36 -1.10
CA TYR A 115 -2.71 -9.44 -1.18
C TYR A 115 -3.31 -10.72 -1.75
N GLN A 116 -4.56 -11.04 -1.42
CA GLN A 116 -5.27 -12.18 -2.03
C GLN A 116 -5.30 -12.06 -3.56
N GLU A 117 -5.65 -10.88 -4.06
CA GLU A 117 -5.73 -10.64 -5.50
C GLU A 117 -4.35 -10.72 -6.16
N TYR A 118 -3.32 -10.27 -5.46
CA TYR A 118 -1.96 -10.29 -5.97
C TYR A 118 -1.33 -11.69 -5.91
N SER A 119 -1.46 -12.38 -4.77
CA SER A 119 -0.75 -13.64 -4.50
C SER A 119 -1.53 -14.89 -4.89
N GLY A 120 -2.86 -14.79 -4.95
CA GLY A 120 -3.74 -15.95 -5.12
C GLY A 120 -3.91 -16.78 -3.85
N LYS A 121 -3.30 -16.40 -2.74
CA LYS A 121 -3.41 -17.13 -1.47
C LYS A 121 -4.74 -16.82 -0.78
N ARG A 122 -5.30 -17.80 -0.08
CA ARG A 122 -6.56 -17.64 0.67
C ARG A 122 -6.34 -17.41 2.15
N LYS A 123 -5.34 -18.08 2.74
CA LYS A 123 -4.99 -17.92 4.15
C LYS A 123 -3.80 -16.99 4.25
N ILE A 124 -4.03 -15.82 4.83
CA ILE A 124 -3.02 -14.76 4.90
C ILE A 124 -2.91 -14.30 6.35
N SER A 125 -1.69 -14.24 6.87
CA SER A 125 -1.39 -13.68 8.18
C SER A 125 -0.94 -12.24 8.02
N TRP A 126 -1.08 -11.44 9.07
CA TRP A 126 -0.49 -10.10 9.09
C TRP A 126 1.03 -10.18 9.13
N GLY A 127 1.68 -9.16 8.59
CA GLY A 127 3.12 -9.02 8.67
C GLY A 127 3.87 -9.62 7.48
N CYS A 128 5.14 -9.92 7.71
CA CYS A 128 6.01 -10.49 6.69
C CYS A 128 5.54 -11.89 6.32
N GLN A 129 5.39 -12.13 5.01
CA GLN A 129 4.97 -13.44 4.51
C GLN A 129 6.18 -14.38 4.41
N GLU A 130 5.95 -15.68 4.66
CA GLU A 130 7.01 -16.70 4.57
C GLU A 130 7.57 -16.83 3.16
N THR A 131 6.68 -16.71 2.16
CA THR A 131 7.07 -16.77 0.75
C THR A 131 6.54 -15.53 0.04
N SER A 132 7.34 -14.97 -0.84
CA SER A 132 6.93 -13.82 -1.65
C SER A 132 6.65 -14.26 -3.08
N VAL A 133 5.82 -13.47 -3.77
CA VAL A 133 5.49 -13.75 -5.18
C VAL A 133 6.72 -13.56 -6.06
N ILE A 134 7.52 -12.54 -5.78
CA ILE A 134 8.76 -12.27 -6.52
C ILE A 134 9.95 -12.59 -5.61
N PRO A 135 10.81 -13.56 -6.00
CA PRO A 135 11.99 -13.90 -5.18
C PRO A 135 12.87 -12.68 -4.93
N GLY A 136 13.36 -12.56 -3.70
CA GLY A 136 14.24 -11.46 -3.30
C GLY A 136 13.51 -10.19 -2.83
N ILE A 137 12.19 -10.15 -2.93
CA ILE A 137 11.38 -9.02 -2.50
C ILE A 137 10.45 -9.49 -1.39
N MET A 138 10.49 -8.82 -0.24
CA MET A 138 9.66 -9.18 0.91
C MET A 138 8.22 -8.70 0.73
N ASP A 139 7.26 -9.61 0.83
CA ASP A 139 5.84 -9.25 0.87
C ASP A 139 5.42 -9.06 2.33
N PHE A 140 4.79 -7.94 2.61
CA PHE A 140 4.27 -7.59 3.95
C PHE A 140 2.79 -7.27 3.84
N VAL A 141 1.97 -7.81 4.71
CA VAL A 141 0.52 -7.56 4.70
C VAL A 141 0.12 -6.81 5.96
N ALA A 142 -0.39 -5.60 5.76
CA ALA A 142 -0.86 -4.73 6.84
C ALA A 142 -2.38 -4.57 6.77
N PRO A 143 -3.02 -4.21 7.89
CA PRO A 143 -4.46 -3.94 7.88
C PRO A 143 -4.80 -2.78 6.93
N SER A 144 -5.96 -2.87 6.29
CA SER A 144 -6.49 -1.77 5.51
C SER A 144 -6.62 -0.51 6.40
N SER A 145 -6.26 0.63 5.87
CA SER A 145 -6.35 1.92 6.56
C SER A 145 -7.72 2.58 6.45
N SER A 146 -8.67 1.95 5.75
CA SER A 146 -10.03 2.46 5.60
C SER A 146 -10.70 2.68 6.95
N GLY A 147 -11.47 3.77 7.08
CA GLY A 147 -12.25 4.05 8.26
C GLY A 147 -13.34 3.01 8.56
N LEU A 148 -13.63 2.11 7.60
CA LEU A 148 -14.64 1.06 7.75
C LEU A 148 -14.10 -0.20 8.44
N VAL A 149 -12.79 -0.31 8.61
CA VAL A 149 -12.15 -1.49 9.20
C VAL A 149 -12.34 -1.49 10.71
N ARG A 150 -12.70 -2.66 11.27
CA ARG A 150 -13.05 -2.83 12.69
C ARG A 150 -11.91 -3.28 13.60
N ILE A 151 -10.70 -3.39 13.07
CA ILE A 151 -9.52 -3.72 13.88
C ILE A 151 -9.20 -2.53 14.78
N LYS A 152 -8.85 -2.79 16.04
CA LYS A 152 -8.47 -1.72 16.95
C LYS A 152 -7.26 -0.97 16.43
N PHE A 153 -7.27 0.35 16.58
CA PHE A 153 -6.21 1.20 16.06
C PHE A 153 -4.84 0.83 16.61
N GLU A 154 -4.77 0.48 17.92
CA GLU A 154 -3.53 0.05 18.56
C GLU A 154 -2.95 -1.23 17.94
N GLU A 155 -3.82 -2.16 17.56
CA GLU A 155 -3.40 -3.38 16.86
C GLU A 155 -2.87 -3.08 15.47
N MET A 156 -3.50 -2.13 14.78
CA MET A 156 -3.03 -1.67 13.47
C MET A 156 -1.66 -1.03 13.59
N ILE A 157 -1.47 -0.15 14.57
CA ILE A 157 -0.19 0.52 14.81
C ILE A 157 0.91 -0.53 15.04
N ALA A 158 0.64 -1.55 15.86
CA ALA A 158 1.63 -2.58 16.17
C ALA A 158 2.15 -3.28 14.90
N ILE A 159 1.25 -3.58 13.95
CA ILE A 159 1.62 -4.22 12.69
C ILE A 159 2.45 -3.26 11.82
N TYR A 160 2.04 -1.99 11.73
CA TYR A 160 2.80 -0.99 10.99
C TYR A 160 4.16 -0.69 11.64
N MET A 161 4.28 -0.81 12.96
CA MET A 161 5.57 -0.69 13.66
C MET A 161 6.52 -1.82 13.27
N GLU A 162 6.00 -3.04 13.11
CA GLU A 162 6.78 -4.17 12.60
C GLU A 162 7.37 -3.85 11.23
N LEU A 163 6.56 -3.27 10.36
CA LEU A 163 7.01 -2.83 9.04
C LEU A 163 8.13 -1.80 9.15
N ALA A 164 7.98 -0.83 10.04
CA ALA A 164 8.99 0.21 10.28
C ALA A 164 10.33 -0.41 10.71
N VAL A 165 10.30 -1.37 11.62
CA VAL A 165 11.50 -2.08 12.09
C VAL A 165 12.17 -2.83 10.94
N LEU A 166 11.39 -3.60 10.16
CA LEU A 166 11.91 -4.35 9.02
C LEU A 166 12.55 -3.44 7.97
N SER A 167 11.96 -2.28 7.72
CA SER A 167 12.50 -1.34 6.73
C SER A 167 13.86 -0.78 7.14
N ARG A 168 14.08 -0.63 8.44
CA ARG A 168 15.36 -0.14 8.97
C ARG A 168 16.42 -1.23 9.03
N SER A 169 16.06 -2.43 9.45
CA SER A 169 17.01 -3.54 9.60
C SER A 169 17.57 -4.02 8.28
N ALA A 170 16.85 -3.81 7.19
CA ALA A 170 17.30 -4.21 5.85
C ALA A 170 18.30 -3.23 5.23
N LYS A 171 18.62 -2.12 5.89
CA LYS A 171 19.56 -1.09 5.42
C LYS A 171 21.01 -1.38 5.83
N LYS A 172 21.44 -2.56 5.64
CA LYS A 172 22.85 -2.89 5.89
C LYS A 172 23.66 -2.85 4.60
#